data_d5b60082e7d9f59cf919c83d063c5fb7
#
_entry.id   d5b60082e7d9f59cf919c83d063c5fb7
#
_cell.length_a   1.000
_cell.length_b   1.000
_cell.length_c   1.000
_cell.angle_alpha   90.00
_cell.angle_beta   90.00
_cell.angle_gamma   90.00
#
_symmetry.space_group_name_H-M   'P 1'
#
loop_
_entity.id
_entity.type
_entity.pdbx_description
1 polymer ?
#
loop_
_entity_poly.entity_id
_entity_poly.type
_entity_poly.pdbx_seq_one_letter_code
_entity_poly.pdbx_strand_id
1 'polypeptide(L)'
;VLQDEDYAVINSNYAISAGLNPTKDALALEGSSSAYANILAVKEGNENEPLVKALIAALSSKQVADYITEKYDGSVVSVVENPGDGYDADLDYTALAGLTISVAASPAPHAEILAVAKEILAAKDITLDIQEYSDYVIPNNVVEDGTVLANYFQHTPYLDDFNAENGTHIVSVLSVH
;
A
#
# COMPACT_ATOMS: atom_id res chain seq x y z
N VAL A 1 -10.40 20.95 -13.30
CA VAL A 1 -10.50 19.91 -14.32
C VAL A 1 -11.83 19.19 -14.21
N LEU A 2 -12.22 18.56 -13.09
CA LEU A 2 -13.52 17.85 -12.97
C LEU A 2 -14.75 18.73 -13.26
N GLN A 3 -14.66 20.02 -12.99
CA GLN A 3 -15.74 20.99 -13.25
C GLN A 3 -15.86 21.38 -14.74
N ASP A 4 -14.89 21.01 -15.54
CA ASP A 4 -14.79 21.34 -16.97
C ASP A 4 -15.18 20.17 -17.88
N GLU A 5 -15.46 18.98 -17.26
CA GLU A 5 -15.77 17.74 -17.96
C GLU A 5 -17.15 17.21 -17.58
N ASP A 6 -17.85 16.58 -18.53
CA ASP A 6 -19.15 15.96 -18.29
C ASP A 6 -19.00 14.71 -17.38
N TYR A 7 -17.94 13.93 -17.57
CA TYR A 7 -17.59 12.74 -16.79
C TYR A 7 -16.07 12.58 -16.71
N ALA A 8 -15.56 12.06 -15.58
CA ALA A 8 -14.17 11.70 -15.42
C ALA A 8 -14.07 10.37 -14.63
N VAL A 9 -13.14 9.52 -15.02
CA VAL A 9 -12.72 8.34 -14.23
C VAL A 9 -11.51 8.79 -13.41
N ILE A 10 -11.60 8.65 -12.08
CA ILE A 10 -10.61 9.21 -11.15
C ILE A 10 -10.25 8.11 -10.14
N ASN A 11 -8.96 7.83 -9.99
CA ASN A 11 -8.48 6.93 -8.95
C ASN A 11 -8.76 7.53 -7.56
N SER A 12 -9.15 6.68 -6.61
CA SER A 12 -9.58 7.10 -5.27
C SER A 12 -8.53 7.94 -4.53
N ASN A 13 -7.24 7.65 -4.68
CA ASN A 13 -6.16 8.43 -4.06
C ASN A 13 -6.14 9.89 -4.53
N TYR A 14 -6.37 10.17 -5.81
CA TYR A 14 -6.48 11.55 -6.32
C TYR A 14 -7.75 12.23 -5.85
N ALA A 15 -8.88 11.53 -5.80
CA ALA A 15 -10.13 12.06 -5.30
C ALA A 15 -10.01 12.46 -3.82
N ILE A 16 -9.47 11.57 -2.98
CA ILE A 16 -9.24 11.81 -1.54
C ILE A 16 -8.27 12.98 -1.34
N SER A 17 -7.16 13.02 -2.06
CA SER A 17 -6.18 14.13 -1.99
C SER A 17 -6.78 15.47 -2.42
N ALA A 18 -7.80 15.47 -3.27
CA ALA A 18 -8.55 16.65 -3.67
C ALA A 18 -9.71 17.02 -2.71
N GLY A 19 -9.87 16.28 -1.61
CA GLY A 19 -10.93 16.50 -0.62
C GLY A 19 -12.30 15.98 -1.02
N LEU A 20 -12.38 15.14 -2.07
CA LEU A 20 -13.60 14.45 -2.48
C LEU A 20 -13.79 13.16 -1.69
N ASN A 21 -15.05 12.81 -1.42
CA ASN A 21 -15.41 11.53 -0.83
C ASN A 21 -15.97 10.61 -1.93
N PRO A 22 -15.24 9.56 -2.38
CA PRO A 22 -15.68 8.70 -3.46
C PRO A 22 -17.06 8.07 -3.24
N THR A 23 -17.42 7.69 -2.02
CA THR A 23 -18.75 7.11 -1.70
C THR A 23 -19.90 8.12 -1.81
N LYS A 24 -19.64 9.41 -1.63
CA LYS A 24 -20.66 10.45 -1.62
C LYS A 24 -20.71 11.25 -2.92
N ASP A 25 -19.53 11.46 -3.53
CA ASP A 25 -19.36 12.39 -4.65
C ASP A 25 -19.30 11.68 -6.01
N ALA A 26 -19.04 10.36 -6.05
CA ALA A 26 -18.98 9.60 -7.30
C ALA A 26 -20.38 9.21 -7.81
N LEU A 27 -20.55 9.22 -9.13
CA LEU A 27 -21.73 8.67 -9.80
C LEU A 27 -21.75 7.14 -9.82
N ALA A 28 -20.58 6.52 -9.84
CA ALA A 28 -20.35 5.09 -9.73
C ALA A 28 -19.04 4.85 -9.02
N LEU A 29 -18.99 3.82 -8.19
CA LEU A 29 -17.81 3.40 -7.44
C LEU A 29 -17.51 1.94 -7.73
N GLU A 30 -16.24 1.60 -7.89
CA GLU A 30 -15.78 0.22 -8.06
C GLU A 30 -15.98 -0.57 -6.77
N GLY A 31 -16.40 -1.84 -6.91
CA GLY A 31 -16.67 -2.71 -5.76
C GLY A 31 -15.40 -3.41 -5.24
N SER A 32 -15.46 -3.91 -4.00
CA SER A 32 -14.35 -4.63 -3.31
C SER A 32 -13.93 -5.96 -3.96
N SER A 33 -14.71 -6.49 -4.89
CA SER A 33 -14.34 -7.70 -5.66
C SER A 33 -13.52 -7.39 -6.92
N SER A 34 -13.07 -6.16 -7.07
CA SER A 34 -12.27 -5.71 -8.20
C SER A 34 -10.87 -6.34 -8.22
N ALA A 35 -10.35 -6.56 -9.44
CA ALA A 35 -8.94 -6.92 -9.65
C ALA A 35 -7.97 -5.75 -9.37
N TYR A 36 -8.50 -4.60 -9.01
CA TYR A 36 -7.75 -3.36 -8.79
C TYR A 36 -7.49 -3.07 -7.30
N ALA A 37 -7.45 -4.10 -6.46
CA ALA A 37 -6.97 -3.94 -5.09
C ALA A 37 -5.54 -3.38 -5.09
N ASN A 38 -5.28 -2.40 -4.22
CA ASN A 38 -3.95 -1.82 -4.06
C ASN A 38 -3.02 -2.78 -3.32
N ILE A 39 -1.84 -2.95 -3.85
CA ILE A 39 -0.88 -3.97 -3.46
C ILE A 39 0.38 -3.39 -2.83
N LEU A 40 0.95 -4.13 -1.87
CA LEU A 40 2.34 -4.01 -1.49
C LEU A 40 3.18 -4.81 -2.50
N ALA A 41 4.19 -4.17 -3.07
CA ALA A 41 5.07 -4.80 -4.05
C ALA A 41 6.55 -4.60 -3.69
N VAL A 42 7.36 -5.59 -4.04
CA VAL A 42 8.81 -5.63 -3.78
C VAL A 42 9.55 -6.08 -5.04
N LYS A 43 10.86 -5.90 -5.08
CA LYS A 43 11.68 -6.49 -6.14
C LYS A 43 11.65 -8.02 -6.05
N GLU A 44 11.55 -8.70 -7.20
CA GLU A 44 11.62 -10.16 -7.29
C GLU A 44 12.85 -10.72 -6.58
N GLY A 45 12.64 -11.74 -5.77
CA GLY A 45 13.65 -12.33 -4.90
C GLY A 45 13.62 -11.83 -3.44
N ASN A 46 12.96 -10.70 -3.17
CA ASN A 46 12.85 -10.12 -1.82
C ASN A 46 11.57 -10.56 -1.07
N GLU A 47 10.69 -11.35 -1.67
CA GLU A 47 9.37 -11.70 -1.13
C GLU A 47 9.46 -12.41 0.24
N ASN A 48 10.57 -13.10 0.47
CA ASN A 48 10.80 -13.86 1.69
C ASN A 48 11.74 -13.17 2.70
N GLU A 49 12.17 -11.94 2.41
CA GLU A 49 12.98 -11.15 3.33
C GLU A 49 12.24 -10.96 4.66
N PRO A 50 12.90 -11.14 5.83
CA PRO A 50 12.23 -11.01 7.12
C PRO A 50 11.57 -9.65 7.35
N LEU A 51 12.16 -8.56 6.87
CA LEU A 51 11.57 -7.22 6.97
C LEU A 51 10.32 -7.07 6.09
N VAL A 52 10.28 -7.72 4.92
CA VAL A 52 9.09 -7.77 4.06
C VAL A 52 7.96 -8.53 4.76
N LYS A 53 8.26 -9.69 5.35
CA LYS A 53 7.28 -10.46 6.12
C LYS A 53 6.74 -9.70 7.33
N ALA A 54 7.60 -8.97 8.04
CA ALA A 54 7.18 -8.12 9.16
C ALA A 54 6.23 -7.00 8.68
N LEU A 55 6.51 -6.38 7.54
CA LEU A 55 5.64 -5.35 6.95
C LEU A 55 4.30 -5.95 6.48
N ILE A 56 4.31 -7.13 5.84
CA ILE A 56 3.10 -7.85 5.45
C ILE A 56 2.23 -8.14 6.68
N ALA A 57 2.82 -8.65 7.76
CA ALA A 57 2.08 -8.94 8.99
C ALA A 57 1.45 -7.67 9.59
N ALA A 58 2.20 -6.57 9.65
CA ALA A 58 1.70 -5.30 10.16
C ALA A 58 0.55 -4.73 9.32
N LEU A 59 0.67 -4.74 7.97
CA LEU A 59 -0.40 -4.30 7.06
C LEU A 59 -1.61 -5.23 7.07
N SER A 60 -1.42 -6.52 7.37
CA SER A 60 -2.49 -7.51 7.49
C SER A 60 -3.15 -7.53 8.87
N SER A 61 -2.89 -6.54 9.72
CA SER A 61 -3.43 -6.49 11.06
C SER A 61 -4.88 -6.02 11.11
N LYS A 62 -5.57 -6.45 12.18
CA LYS A 62 -6.90 -5.93 12.50
C LYS A 62 -6.87 -4.42 12.75
N GLN A 63 -5.80 -3.89 13.34
CA GLN A 63 -5.65 -2.46 13.58
C GLN A 63 -5.65 -1.66 12.28
N VAL A 64 -4.98 -2.15 11.23
CA VAL A 64 -5.00 -1.54 9.90
C VAL A 64 -6.38 -1.66 9.26
N ALA A 65 -7.01 -2.83 9.31
CA ALA A 65 -8.35 -3.05 8.75
C ALA A 65 -9.42 -2.16 9.42
N ASP A 66 -9.38 -2.03 10.75
CA ASP A 66 -10.26 -1.16 11.50
C ASP A 66 -10.04 0.31 11.13
N TYR A 67 -8.77 0.76 11.05
CA TYR A 67 -8.43 2.12 10.63
C TYR A 67 -8.98 2.45 9.23
N ILE A 68 -8.81 1.54 8.26
CA ILE A 68 -9.36 1.73 6.90
C ILE A 68 -10.88 1.92 6.97
N THR A 69 -11.57 1.07 7.73
CA THR A 69 -13.04 1.12 7.86
C THR A 69 -13.50 2.42 8.50
N GLU A 70 -12.86 2.83 9.60
CA GLU A 70 -13.24 4.03 10.37
C GLU A 70 -12.89 5.32 9.63
N LYS A 71 -11.72 5.37 9.01
CA LYS A 71 -11.22 6.59 8.35
C LYS A 71 -11.94 6.90 7.05
N TYR A 72 -12.19 5.88 6.24
CA TYR A 72 -12.61 6.09 4.85
C TYR A 72 -14.10 5.84 4.58
N ASP A 73 -14.86 5.39 5.59
CA ASP A 73 -16.33 5.27 5.51
C ASP A 73 -16.80 4.57 4.22
N GLY A 74 -16.10 3.47 3.84
CA GLY A 74 -16.41 2.67 2.64
C GLY A 74 -15.83 3.19 1.32
N SER A 75 -15.18 4.35 1.29
CA SER A 75 -14.47 4.84 0.09
C SER A 75 -13.15 4.14 -0.17
N VAL A 76 -12.59 3.49 0.85
CA VAL A 76 -11.49 2.54 0.80
C VAL A 76 -11.91 1.32 1.61
N VAL A 77 -11.69 0.12 1.09
CA VAL A 77 -12.15 -1.12 1.72
C VAL A 77 -10.97 -2.09 1.86
N SER A 78 -10.69 -2.54 3.08
CA SER A 78 -9.68 -3.58 3.29
C SER A 78 -10.09 -4.88 2.60
N VAL A 79 -9.17 -5.49 1.87
CA VAL A 79 -9.35 -6.79 1.22
C VAL A 79 -8.58 -7.91 1.93
N VAL A 80 -7.94 -7.61 3.07
CA VAL A 80 -7.26 -8.59 3.89
C VAL A 80 -8.29 -9.53 4.52
N GLU A 81 -8.23 -10.80 4.17
CA GLU A 81 -9.19 -11.79 4.63
C GLU A 81 -8.90 -12.19 6.08
N ASN A 82 -8.77 -12.42 6.96
CA ASN A 82 -8.44 -12.84 8.33
C ASN A 82 -7.37 -11.95 8.98
N PRO A 83 -7.67 -10.67 9.24
CA PRO A 83 -6.70 -9.76 9.84
C PRO A 83 -6.18 -10.28 11.19
N GLY A 84 -4.83 -10.30 11.35
CA GLY A 84 -4.13 -10.78 12.53
C GLY A 84 -3.85 -9.69 13.57
N ASP A 85 -2.92 -9.98 14.47
CA ASP A 85 -2.46 -9.05 15.51
C ASP A 85 -1.33 -8.10 15.05
N GLY A 86 -0.87 -8.26 13.81
CA GLY A 86 0.18 -7.44 13.21
C GLY A 86 1.58 -8.04 13.29
N TYR A 87 1.70 -9.27 13.77
CA TYR A 87 2.99 -9.96 13.90
C TYR A 87 2.95 -11.35 13.26
N ASP A 88 4.06 -11.73 12.65
CA ASP A 88 4.30 -13.08 12.15
C ASP A 88 5.02 -13.88 13.24
N ALA A 89 4.40 -14.95 13.71
CA ALA A 89 4.94 -15.79 14.79
C ALA A 89 6.22 -16.54 14.41
N ASP A 90 6.49 -16.69 13.12
CA ASP A 90 7.68 -17.40 12.62
C ASP A 90 8.90 -16.47 12.50
N LEU A 91 8.75 -15.14 12.77
CA LEU A 91 9.84 -14.17 12.70
C LEU A 91 10.51 -13.95 14.06
N ASP A 92 11.84 -13.90 14.05
CA ASP A 92 12.63 -13.40 15.18
C ASP A 92 12.71 -11.87 15.16
N TYR A 93 11.73 -11.21 15.78
CA TYR A 93 11.70 -9.75 15.88
C TYR A 93 12.89 -9.17 16.67
N THR A 94 13.54 -9.95 17.53
CA THR A 94 14.74 -9.49 18.23
C THR A 94 15.91 -9.28 17.26
N ALA A 95 16.01 -10.14 16.26
CA ALA A 95 17.02 -10.01 15.21
C ALA A 95 16.73 -8.85 14.24
N LEU A 96 15.48 -8.38 14.16
CA LEU A 96 15.06 -7.27 13.31
C LEU A 96 15.07 -5.91 14.02
N ALA A 97 15.23 -5.92 15.35
CA ALA A 97 15.25 -4.69 16.15
C ALA A 97 16.37 -3.73 15.70
N GLY A 98 16.06 -2.44 15.62
CA GLY A 98 16.96 -1.40 15.14
C GLY A 98 17.07 -1.29 13.62
N LEU A 99 16.44 -2.19 12.86
CA LEU A 99 16.46 -2.13 11.38
C LEU A 99 15.38 -1.18 10.84
N THR A 100 15.57 -0.77 9.59
CA THR A 100 14.65 0.15 8.88
C THR A 100 14.07 -0.51 7.65
N ILE A 101 12.76 -0.39 7.49
CA ILE A 101 12.01 -0.71 6.27
C ILE A 101 11.72 0.61 5.56
N SER A 102 12.13 0.75 4.30
CA SER A 102 11.79 1.91 3.47
C SER A 102 10.71 1.55 2.47
N VAL A 103 9.67 2.38 2.37
CA VAL A 103 8.52 2.15 1.48
C VAL A 103 8.18 3.42 0.71
N ALA A 104 8.08 3.31 -0.62
CA ALA A 104 7.56 4.37 -1.48
C ALA A 104 6.02 4.26 -1.55
N ALA A 105 5.30 5.34 -1.30
CA ALA A 105 3.85 5.34 -1.26
C ALA A 105 3.24 6.63 -1.81
N SER A 106 1.98 6.57 -2.27
CA SER A 106 1.19 7.78 -2.50
C SER A 106 0.73 8.36 -1.15
N PRO A 107 0.55 9.70 -1.04
CA PRO A 107 0.22 10.33 0.24
C PRO A 107 -1.06 9.78 0.89
N ALA A 108 -2.15 9.67 0.15
CA ALA A 108 -3.42 9.14 0.63
C ALA A 108 -4.02 8.15 -0.38
N PRO A 109 -4.63 7.05 0.06
CA PRO A 109 -4.73 6.56 1.44
C PRO A 109 -3.48 5.81 1.91
N HIS A 110 -2.50 5.54 1.05
CA HIS A 110 -1.42 4.58 1.23
C HIS A 110 -0.47 4.93 2.37
N ALA A 111 0.10 6.15 2.37
CA ALA A 111 0.99 6.60 3.46
C ALA A 111 0.24 6.71 4.80
N GLU A 112 -1.04 7.09 4.79
CA GLU A 112 -1.87 7.13 5.99
C GLU A 112 -2.09 5.72 6.58
N ILE A 113 -2.31 4.71 5.74
CA ILE A 113 -2.43 3.30 6.15
C ILE A 113 -1.08 2.78 6.67
N LEU A 114 0.02 3.08 5.98
CA LEU A 114 1.38 2.73 6.43
C LEU A 114 1.73 3.36 7.78
N ALA A 115 1.20 4.54 8.10
CA ALA A 115 1.42 5.17 9.40
C ALA A 115 0.89 4.30 10.56
N VAL A 116 -0.21 3.56 10.35
CA VAL A 116 -0.71 2.59 11.35
C VAL A 116 0.23 1.39 11.46
N ALA A 117 0.69 0.84 10.34
CA ALA A 117 1.67 -0.26 10.33
C ALA A 117 3.00 0.17 10.99
N LYS A 118 3.40 1.44 10.85
CA LYS A 118 4.57 2.02 11.50
C LYS A 118 4.51 1.92 13.02
N GLU A 119 3.36 2.17 13.63
CA GLU A 119 3.20 2.05 15.09
C GLU A 119 3.34 0.59 15.55
N ILE A 120 2.80 -0.37 14.77
CA ILE A 120 2.91 -1.80 15.05
C ILE A 120 4.39 -2.24 14.98
N LEU A 121 5.11 -1.85 13.94
CA LEU A 121 6.53 -2.17 13.75
C LEU A 121 7.41 -1.51 14.81
N ALA A 122 7.12 -0.26 15.19
CA ALA A 122 7.85 0.47 16.22
C ALA A 122 7.77 -0.23 17.60
N ALA A 123 6.69 -0.93 17.91
CA ALA A 123 6.59 -1.75 19.13
C ALA A 123 7.56 -2.93 19.16
N LYS A 124 8.19 -3.27 18.02
CA LYS A 124 9.28 -4.25 17.86
C LYS A 124 10.63 -3.60 17.55
N ASP A 125 10.76 -2.29 17.79
CA ASP A 125 11.97 -1.51 17.50
C ASP A 125 12.38 -1.55 16.02
N ILE A 126 11.41 -1.70 15.11
CA ILE A 126 11.62 -1.61 13.65
C ILE A 126 11.11 -0.25 13.18
N THR A 127 11.97 0.48 12.46
CA THR A 127 11.60 1.77 11.87
C THR A 127 10.95 1.57 10.51
N LEU A 128 9.78 2.17 10.28
CA LEU A 128 9.19 2.29 8.94
C LEU A 128 9.42 3.71 8.42
N ASP A 129 10.24 3.81 7.36
CA ASP A 129 10.51 5.04 6.61
C ASP A 129 9.56 5.11 5.42
N ILE A 130 8.60 6.04 5.47
CA ILE A 130 7.57 6.21 4.44
C ILE A 130 7.99 7.38 3.56
N GLN A 131 8.28 7.10 2.28
CA GLN A 131 8.65 8.10 1.28
C GLN A 131 7.47 8.35 0.35
N GLU A 132 6.95 9.58 0.39
CA GLU A 132 5.75 9.94 -0.35
C GLU A 132 6.09 10.45 -1.76
N TYR A 133 5.39 9.91 -2.75
CA TYR A 133 5.47 10.28 -4.15
C TYR A 133 4.08 10.56 -4.72
N SER A 134 3.95 11.62 -5.50
CA SER A 134 2.68 12.02 -6.13
C SER A 134 2.50 11.51 -7.56
N ASP A 135 3.51 10.82 -8.11
CA ASP A 135 3.46 10.18 -9.42
C ASP A 135 3.44 8.65 -9.32
N TYR A 136 3.23 7.96 -10.43
CA TYR A 136 3.13 6.50 -10.48
C TYR A 136 4.35 5.80 -11.09
N VAL A 137 5.38 6.53 -11.51
CA VAL A 137 6.58 5.98 -12.16
C VAL A 137 7.72 5.80 -11.17
N ILE A 138 8.01 6.82 -10.37
CA ILE A 138 9.14 6.83 -9.43
C ILE A 138 9.05 5.70 -8.40
N PRO A 139 7.86 5.39 -7.78
CA PRO A 139 7.79 4.33 -6.79
C PRO A 139 8.22 2.95 -7.28
N ASN A 140 7.98 2.62 -8.55
CA ASN A 140 8.48 1.37 -9.14
C ASN A 140 9.98 1.42 -9.41
N ASN A 141 10.50 2.53 -9.92
CA ASN A 141 11.92 2.68 -10.20
C ASN A 141 12.79 2.55 -8.96
N VAL A 142 12.39 3.17 -7.83
CA VAL A 142 13.16 3.11 -6.57
C VAL A 142 13.08 1.75 -5.87
N VAL A 143 12.08 0.92 -6.17
CA VAL A 143 12.06 -0.49 -5.76
C VAL A 143 12.96 -1.32 -6.66
N GLU A 144 12.89 -1.13 -7.99
CA GLU A 144 13.71 -1.88 -8.94
C GLU A 144 15.20 -1.64 -8.73
N ASP A 145 15.63 -0.41 -8.45
CA ASP A 145 17.03 -0.08 -8.20
C ASP A 145 17.51 -0.37 -6.77
N GLY A 146 16.58 -0.77 -5.86
CA GLY A 146 16.87 -1.12 -4.48
C GLY A 146 17.05 0.08 -3.53
N THR A 147 16.68 1.29 -3.95
CA THR A 147 16.68 2.48 -3.08
C THR A 147 15.71 2.35 -1.93
N VAL A 148 14.54 1.74 -2.18
CA VAL A 148 13.56 1.36 -1.15
C VAL A 148 13.25 -0.13 -1.23
N LEU A 149 12.82 -0.71 -0.11
CA LEU A 149 12.52 -2.14 -0.01
C LEU A 149 11.21 -2.50 -0.72
N ALA A 150 10.20 -1.65 -0.63
CA ALA A 150 8.86 -1.92 -1.16
C ALA A 150 8.19 -0.65 -1.68
N ASN A 151 7.09 -0.82 -2.41
CA ASN A 151 6.16 0.26 -2.67
C ASN A 151 4.70 -0.16 -2.37
N TYR A 152 3.87 0.85 -2.12
CA TYR A 152 2.46 0.69 -1.87
C TYR A 152 1.70 1.89 -2.46
N PHE A 153 1.17 1.74 -3.69
CA PHE A 153 0.50 2.83 -4.42
C PHE A 153 -0.31 2.35 -5.63
N GLN A 154 -0.17 1.09 -6.04
CA GLN A 154 -0.62 0.56 -7.33
C GLN A 154 -1.45 -0.70 -7.17
N HIS A 155 -2.09 -1.12 -8.25
CA HIS A 155 -2.80 -2.38 -8.41
C HIS A 155 -2.09 -3.31 -9.40
N THR A 156 -2.40 -4.61 -9.36
CA THR A 156 -1.73 -5.63 -10.17
C THR A 156 -1.72 -5.33 -11.67
N PRO A 157 -2.83 -4.94 -12.33
CA PRO A 157 -2.79 -4.65 -13.76
C PRO A 157 -1.78 -3.55 -14.15
N TYR A 158 -1.68 -2.48 -13.33
CA TYR A 158 -0.68 -1.44 -13.58
C TYR A 158 0.76 -1.96 -13.41
N LEU A 159 1.00 -2.79 -12.37
CA LEU A 159 2.29 -3.37 -12.13
C LEU A 159 2.74 -4.27 -13.29
N ASP A 160 1.83 -5.11 -13.80
CA ASP A 160 2.12 -6.01 -14.91
C ASP A 160 2.49 -5.23 -16.19
N ASP A 161 1.71 -4.19 -16.51
CA ASP A 161 1.98 -3.30 -17.65
C ASP A 161 3.32 -2.55 -17.45
N PHE A 162 3.57 -2.01 -16.26
CA PHE A 162 4.81 -1.31 -15.94
C PHE A 162 6.04 -2.20 -16.11
N ASN A 163 5.99 -3.44 -15.57
CA ASN A 163 7.07 -4.41 -15.73
C ASN A 163 7.34 -4.73 -17.21
N ALA A 164 6.27 -4.95 -17.97
CA ALA A 164 6.38 -5.28 -19.40
C ALA A 164 7.00 -4.14 -20.23
N GLU A 165 6.60 -2.90 -19.93
CA GLU A 165 7.05 -1.72 -20.68
C GLU A 165 8.46 -1.25 -20.29
N ASN A 166 8.84 -1.42 -19.01
CA ASN A 166 10.11 -0.90 -18.48
C ASN A 166 11.16 -1.98 -18.23
N GLY A 167 10.83 -3.26 -18.39
CA GLY A 167 11.74 -4.38 -18.14
C GLY A 167 12.12 -4.50 -16.65
N THR A 168 11.21 -4.12 -15.76
CA THR A 168 11.37 -4.23 -14.30
C THR A 168 10.89 -5.59 -13.79
N HIS A 169 11.34 -5.97 -12.59
CA HIS A 169 11.11 -7.27 -11.96
C HIS A 169 10.49 -7.08 -10.58
N ILE A 170 9.34 -6.43 -10.53
CA ILE A 170 8.63 -6.13 -9.30
C ILE A 170 7.46 -7.10 -9.17
N VAL A 171 7.22 -7.62 -7.97
CA VAL A 171 6.19 -8.60 -7.69
C VAL A 171 5.30 -8.16 -6.54
N SER A 172 4.01 -8.47 -6.64
CA SER A 172 3.04 -8.25 -5.55
C SER A 172 3.23 -9.28 -4.45
N VAL A 173 3.19 -8.82 -3.19
CA VAL A 173 3.32 -9.69 -2.01
C VAL A 173 2.10 -9.64 -1.09
N LEU A 174 1.24 -8.63 -1.22
CA LEU A 174 0.02 -8.48 -0.42
C LEU A 174 -0.98 -7.58 -1.16
N SER A 175 -2.25 -7.96 -1.16
CA SER A 175 -3.36 -7.05 -1.47
C SER A 175 -3.90 -6.47 -0.16
N VAL A 176 -4.02 -5.12 -0.07
CA VAL A 176 -4.34 -4.42 1.19
C VAL A 176 -5.75 -3.82 1.18
N HIS A 177 -6.10 -3.04 0.13
CA HIS A 177 -7.41 -2.36 0.02
C HIS A 177 -7.86 -2.17 -1.40
#